data_6c9f812f175d6ca184ceab65848bed2a
#
_entry.id   6c9f812f175d6ca184ceab65848bed2a
#
_cell.length_a   1.000
_cell.length_b   1.000
_cell.length_c   1.000
_cell.angle_alpha   90.00
_cell.angle_beta   90.00
_cell.angle_gamma   90.00
#
_symmetry.space_group_name_H-M   'P 1'
#
loop_
_entity.id
_entity.type
_entity.pdbx_description
1 polymer ?
#
loop_
_entity_poly.entity_id
_entity_poly.type
_entity_poly.pdbx_seq_one_letter_code
_entity_poly.pdbx_strand_id
1 'polypeptide(L)'
;MSFSSLIGSQTPRLFSPVEGDTTRGEQAVKFARWLGMTLFPWQEDLLRDMCRTAPNGRWRYRESVVVVPRQNGKGEVLIARELAGIYLFGEKEILHTAHLMDTAVDARDRLWSFIEGNDDLLYWWEGECDGVPNIVRSNGKESVEFPNGATIKFRTRTDKTGRGISADLLVFDECYNLPDEVYSAISKTTRARPNPHKIFISSPVNRAVHYHGKVFSAHRWAGIDGADGILFREWSSDPEEVDPFSRTALMISNPSLVENGDVGAQITDLQDDQETAKKSAVLYASYLVESLGFGDWVPRDKDVNADFIPIIDPVEWAQAAVDTPDFEDSAIAVSATPSASAASMVMALQGDGFVYLTLAPGTDFVRDELSRSIVRNVLMHDPVVAVVDDIGPCSALIPMLQKSEIDPVVPTGGKVAQAYELFLTMWAEGRIRHDGDPRWLEALSVMQERAKRGRYRSIDPFTGDVTCFIAATLAVWGLMQYTAATVDVKALQKKKRYVGHATTRKYRQSALSMSF
;
A
#
# COMPACT_ATOMS: atom_id res chain seq x y z
N MET A 1 -11.63 20.07 31.53
CA MET A 1 -11.12 21.26 30.81
C MET A 1 -12.16 21.73 29.82
N SER A 2 -12.31 23.03 29.63
CA SER A 2 -13.22 23.56 28.59
C SER A 2 -12.43 23.61 27.26
N PHE A 3 -12.91 22.93 26.23
CA PHE A 3 -12.37 23.03 24.86
C PHE A 3 -12.94 24.25 24.13
N SER A 4 -12.87 25.44 24.76
CA SER A 4 -13.45 26.68 24.22
C SER A 4 -12.87 27.12 22.88
N SER A 5 -11.67 26.59 22.53
CA SER A 5 -10.99 26.84 21.26
C SER A 5 -11.22 25.75 20.21
N LEU A 6 -11.93 24.67 20.54
CA LEU A 6 -12.20 23.56 19.63
C LEU A 6 -13.19 23.98 18.54
N ILE A 7 -12.77 23.88 17.29
CA ILE A 7 -13.57 24.24 16.12
C ILE A 7 -13.78 23.09 15.14
N GLY A 8 -13.04 21.98 15.31
CA GLY A 8 -13.17 20.79 14.50
C GLY A 8 -14.51 20.06 14.71
N SER A 9 -15.05 19.48 13.63
CA SER A 9 -16.29 18.70 13.68
C SER A 9 -16.13 17.45 14.52
N GLN A 10 -16.92 17.34 15.57
CA GLN A 10 -16.94 16.14 16.42
C GLN A 10 -17.71 14.98 15.79
N THR A 11 -18.51 15.25 14.75
CA THR A 11 -19.24 14.24 13.99
C THR A 11 -18.45 13.86 12.75
N PRO A 12 -18.18 12.57 12.51
CA PRO A 12 -17.52 12.10 11.29
C PRO A 12 -18.39 12.34 10.06
N ARG A 13 -17.78 12.56 8.90
CA ARG A 13 -18.52 12.70 7.63
C ARG A 13 -19.22 11.41 7.23
N LEU A 14 -18.49 10.30 7.33
CA LEU A 14 -19.02 8.96 7.04
C LEU A 14 -18.95 8.09 8.29
N PHE A 15 -20.05 7.39 8.58
CA PHE A 15 -20.12 6.54 9.77
C PHE A 15 -21.17 5.44 9.63
N SER A 16 -20.94 4.32 10.33
CA SER A 16 -21.97 3.29 10.52
C SER A 16 -22.86 3.65 11.72
N PRO A 17 -24.15 3.27 11.69
CA PRO A 17 -25.02 3.35 12.87
C PRO A 17 -24.43 2.59 14.05
N VAL A 18 -24.74 3.03 15.29
CA VAL A 18 -24.26 2.39 16.51
C VAL A 18 -25.38 1.73 17.29
N GLU A 19 -25.07 0.54 17.79
CA GLU A 19 -25.95 -0.29 18.61
C GLU A 19 -25.18 -0.88 19.79
N GLY A 20 -25.92 -1.45 20.74
CA GLY A 20 -25.36 -2.15 21.88
C GLY A 20 -25.24 -1.32 23.14
N ASP A 21 -24.98 -1.98 24.25
CA ASP A 21 -24.84 -1.37 25.56
C ASP A 21 -23.55 -0.57 25.68
N THR A 22 -23.61 0.61 26.28
CA THR A 22 -22.49 1.56 26.40
C THR A 22 -21.75 1.47 27.73
N THR A 23 -22.17 0.63 28.66
CA THR A 23 -21.65 0.60 30.04
C THR A 23 -20.13 0.48 30.08
N ARG A 24 -19.56 -0.46 29.32
CA ARG A 24 -18.08 -0.62 29.25
C ARG A 24 -17.42 0.60 28.60
N GLY A 25 -18.04 1.19 27.59
CA GLY A 25 -17.54 2.41 26.96
C GLY A 25 -17.49 3.58 27.94
N GLU A 26 -18.55 3.78 28.71
CA GLU A 26 -18.58 4.80 29.76
C GLU A 26 -17.53 4.54 30.86
N GLN A 27 -17.30 3.28 31.22
CA GLN A 27 -16.23 2.91 32.15
C GLN A 27 -14.85 3.28 31.56
N ALA A 28 -14.59 2.97 30.28
CA ALA A 28 -13.32 3.31 29.63
C ALA A 28 -13.10 4.83 29.58
N VAL A 29 -14.11 5.62 29.21
CA VAL A 29 -14.01 7.09 29.19
C VAL A 29 -13.76 7.66 30.58
N LYS A 30 -14.48 7.18 31.62
CA LYS A 30 -14.24 7.59 33.01
C LYS A 30 -12.83 7.24 33.48
N PHE A 31 -12.34 6.08 33.10
CA PHE A 31 -11.00 5.61 33.41
C PHE A 31 -9.93 6.49 32.75
N ALA A 32 -10.07 6.79 31.46
CA ALA A 32 -9.17 7.70 30.78
C ALA A 32 -9.11 9.09 31.43
N ARG A 33 -10.28 9.64 31.80
CA ARG A 33 -10.34 10.91 32.54
C ARG A 33 -9.67 10.83 33.91
N TRP A 34 -9.86 9.72 34.63
CA TRP A 34 -9.23 9.49 35.93
C TRP A 34 -7.71 9.39 35.81
N LEU A 35 -7.19 8.83 34.70
CA LEU A 35 -5.76 8.81 34.37
C LEU A 35 -5.20 10.20 34.00
N GLY A 36 -6.03 11.24 33.97
CA GLY A 36 -5.63 12.58 33.57
C GLY A 36 -5.49 12.75 32.04
N MET A 37 -5.96 11.77 31.25
CA MET A 37 -5.96 11.90 29.79
C MET A 37 -6.95 12.98 29.35
N THR A 38 -6.49 13.89 28.49
CA THR A 38 -7.32 14.92 27.89
C THR A 38 -7.80 14.43 26.52
N LEU A 39 -8.94 13.74 26.49
CA LEU A 39 -9.57 13.30 25.25
C LEU A 39 -10.53 14.35 24.71
N PHE A 40 -10.47 14.64 23.40
CA PHE A 40 -11.48 15.42 22.72
C PHE A 40 -12.83 14.69 22.69
N PRO A 41 -13.98 15.39 22.54
CA PRO A 41 -15.29 14.74 22.51
C PRO A 41 -15.38 13.59 21.48
N TRP A 42 -14.84 13.76 20.27
CA TRP A 42 -14.83 12.70 19.25
C TRP A 42 -14.03 11.45 19.68
N GLN A 43 -12.95 11.65 20.46
CA GLN A 43 -12.13 10.55 20.98
C GLN A 43 -12.86 9.78 22.08
N GLU A 44 -13.56 10.50 22.96
CA GLU A 44 -14.41 9.89 23.98
C GLU A 44 -15.57 9.11 23.36
N ASP A 45 -16.23 9.69 22.33
CA ASP A 45 -17.33 9.04 21.61
C ASP A 45 -16.83 7.79 20.88
N LEU A 46 -15.68 7.88 20.22
CA LEU A 46 -15.05 6.73 19.55
C LEU A 46 -14.68 5.63 20.56
N LEU A 47 -14.04 5.98 21.67
CA LEU A 47 -13.70 5.02 22.74
C LEU A 47 -14.94 4.35 23.32
N ARG A 48 -16.01 5.11 23.56
CA ARG A 48 -17.30 4.60 24.03
C ARG A 48 -17.90 3.61 23.04
N ASP A 49 -17.88 3.94 21.75
CA ASP A 49 -18.47 3.11 20.71
C ASP A 49 -17.64 1.83 20.44
N MET A 50 -16.31 1.89 20.50
CA MET A 50 -15.42 0.73 20.39
C MET A 50 -15.65 -0.31 21.51
N CYS A 51 -16.11 0.15 22.68
CA CYS A 51 -16.33 -0.70 23.85
C CYS A 51 -17.80 -1.08 24.05
N ARG A 52 -18.69 -0.87 23.06
CA ARG A 52 -20.08 -1.34 23.15
C ARG A 52 -20.16 -2.85 23.19
N THR A 53 -21.16 -3.36 23.94
CA THR A 53 -21.40 -4.79 24.06
C THR A 53 -22.76 -5.20 23.51
N ALA A 54 -22.80 -6.40 22.95
CA ALA A 54 -24.03 -7.09 22.56
C ALA A 54 -24.71 -7.71 23.79
N PRO A 55 -25.97 -8.16 23.71
CA PRO A 55 -26.70 -8.77 24.84
C PRO A 55 -26.00 -9.99 25.45
N ASN A 56 -25.15 -10.68 24.72
CA ASN A 56 -24.34 -11.81 25.21
C ASN A 56 -23.05 -11.41 25.93
N GLY A 57 -22.84 -10.12 26.18
CA GLY A 57 -21.67 -9.56 26.85
C GLY A 57 -20.38 -9.50 26.02
N ARG A 58 -20.43 -9.90 24.75
CA ARG A 58 -19.30 -9.77 23.81
C ARG A 58 -19.27 -8.36 23.21
N TRP A 59 -18.12 -7.98 22.64
CA TRP A 59 -18.04 -6.74 21.87
C TRP A 59 -19.10 -6.73 20.78
N ARG A 60 -19.84 -5.61 20.66
CA ARG A 60 -20.84 -5.45 19.58
C ARG A 60 -20.12 -5.37 18.23
N TYR A 61 -18.98 -4.74 18.21
CA TYR A 61 -18.14 -4.60 17.03
C TYR A 61 -16.89 -5.43 17.21
N ARG A 62 -16.64 -6.34 16.28
CA ARG A 62 -15.41 -7.14 16.25
C ARG A 62 -14.26 -6.38 15.57
N GLU A 63 -14.63 -5.40 14.76
CA GLU A 63 -13.70 -4.56 14.04
C GLU A 63 -14.11 -3.09 14.17
N SER A 64 -13.15 -2.21 14.42
CA SER A 64 -13.31 -0.77 14.38
C SER A 64 -12.41 -0.22 13.29
N VAL A 65 -12.99 0.51 12.35
CA VAL A 65 -12.30 1.10 11.20
C VAL A 65 -12.41 2.60 11.30
N VAL A 66 -11.28 3.27 11.53
CA VAL A 66 -11.21 4.71 11.80
C VAL A 66 -10.28 5.39 10.83
N VAL A 67 -10.82 6.34 10.10
CA VAL A 67 -10.08 7.19 9.17
C VAL A 67 -10.13 8.62 9.68
N VAL A 68 -8.97 9.17 9.99
CA VAL A 68 -8.84 10.57 10.42
C VAL A 68 -7.48 11.11 9.99
N PRO A 69 -7.35 12.35 9.54
CA PRO A 69 -6.09 12.94 9.08
C PRO A 69 -4.98 12.86 10.12
N ARG A 70 -3.76 13.16 9.71
CA ARG A 70 -2.61 13.22 10.61
C ARG A 70 -2.84 14.24 11.72
N GLN A 71 -2.11 14.06 12.83
CA GLN A 71 -2.05 14.97 13.98
C GLN A 71 -3.39 15.25 14.70
N ASN A 72 -4.40 14.39 14.50
CA ASN A 72 -5.67 14.45 15.23
C ASN A 72 -5.68 13.64 16.55
N GLY A 73 -4.54 13.10 17.01
CA GLY A 73 -4.47 12.41 18.30
C GLY A 73 -5.04 10.99 18.32
N LYS A 74 -4.88 10.23 17.21
CA LYS A 74 -5.26 8.81 17.11
C LYS A 74 -4.71 7.96 18.25
N GLY A 75 -3.44 8.17 18.60
CA GLY A 75 -2.75 7.42 19.65
C GLY A 75 -3.39 7.53 21.02
N GLU A 76 -4.04 8.65 21.36
CA GLU A 76 -4.69 8.83 22.67
C GLU A 76 -5.85 7.84 22.85
N VAL A 77 -6.67 7.64 21.80
CA VAL A 77 -7.77 6.68 21.84
C VAL A 77 -7.26 5.25 21.98
N LEU A 78 -6.15 4.92 21.29
CA LEU A 78 -5.53 3.60 21.38
C LEU A 78 -5.00 3.33 22.79
N ILE A 79 -4.23 4.26 23.37
CA ILE A 79 -3.72 4.13 24.74
C ILE A 79 -4.87 3.96 25.73
N ALA A 80 -5.91 4.78 25.64
CA ALA A 80 -7.07 4.68 26.52
C ALA A 80 -7.78 3.32 26.39
N ARG A 81 -7.94 2.80 25.16
CA ARG A 81 -8.57 1.50 24.87
C ARG A 81 -7.71 0.34 25.38
N GLU A 82 -6.40 0.40 25.18
CA GLU A 82 -5.44 -0.63 25.61
C GLU A 82 -5.36 -0.72 27.14
N LEU A 83 -5.23 0.43 27.82
CA LEU A 83 -5.23 0.48 29.28
C LEU A 83 -6.56 -0.01 29.86
N ALA A 84 -7.70 0.42 29.32
CA ALA A 84 -9.01 -0.09 29.73
C ALA A 84 -9.13 -1.60 29.49
N GLY A 85 -8.57 -2.13 28.41
CA GLY A 85 -8.50 -3.56 28.09
C GLY A 85 -7.86 -4.37 29.20
N ILE A 86 -6.69 -3.94 29.67
CA ILE A 86 -5.92 -4.61 30.72
C ILE A 86 -6.57 -4.42 32.09
N TYR A 87 -6.81 -3.16 32.48
CA TYR A 87 -7.20 -2.83 33.85
C TYR A 87 -8.67 -3.06 34.16
N LEU A 88 -9.58 -2.85 33.18
CA LEU A 88 -11.02 -2.96 33.40
C LEU A 88 -11.67 -4.20 32.79
N PHE A 89 -11.19 -4.63 31.60
CA PHE A 89 -11.90 -5.66 30.83
C PHE A 89 -11.25 -7.03 30.93
N GLY A 90 -10.06 -7.14 31.56
CA GLY A 90 -9.36 -8.39 31.80
C GLY A 90 -8.77 -9.03 30.53
N GLU A 91 -8.53 -8.23 29.49
CA GLU A 91 -7.80 -8.68 28.31
C GLU A 91 -6.38 -9.09 28.70
N LYS A 92 -5.92 -10.26 28.23
CA LYS A 92 -4.63 -10.83 28.65
C LYS A 92 -3.51 -10.58 27.65
N GLU A 93 -3.83 -10.43 26.39
CA GLU A 93 -2.82 -10.21 25.36
C GLU A 93 -3.31 -9.19 24.33
N ILE A 94 -2.61 -8.07 24.29
CA ILE A 94 -2.84 -7.00 23.31
C ILE A 94 -1.64 -6.98 22.36
N LEU A 95 -1.91 -6.98 21.06
CA LEU A 95 -0.89 -6.80 20.03
C LEU A 95 -1.10 -5.47 19.32
N HIS A 96 -0.26 -4.51 19.62
CA HIS A 96 -0.19 -3.23 18.92
C HIS A 96 0.82 -3.33 17.78
N THR A 97 0.37 -3.07 16.55
CA THR A 97 1.25 -3.08 15.37
C THR A 97 1.25 -1.75 14.66
N ALA A 98 2.44 -1.27 14.27
CA ALA A 98 2.63 -0.06 13.48
C ALA A 98 3.43 -0.35 12.21
N HIS A 99 3.41 0.59 11.25
CA HIS A 99 4.21 0.47 10.03
C HIS A 99 5.71 0.56 10.31
N LEU A 100 6.11 1.51 11.17
CA LEU A 100 7.50 1.73 11.57
C LEU A 100 7.71 1.33 13.03
N MET A 101 8.95 0.92 13.36
CA MET A 101 9.30 0.56 14.73
C MET A 101 9.27 1.77 15.65
N ASP A 102 9.70 2.93 15.18
CA ASP A 102 9.70 4.16 15.98
C ASP A 102 8.26 4.51 16.41
N THR A 103 7.27 4.40 15.53
CA THR A 103 5.85 4.60 15.89
C THR A 103 5.39 3.62 16.98
N ALA A 104 5.78 2.34 16.88
CA ALA A 104 5.43 1.34 17.89
C ALA A 104 6.13 1.60 19.24
N VAL A 105 7.38 2.05 19.22
CA VAL A 105 8.15 2.43 20.41
C VAL A 105 7.55 3.67 21.07
N ASP A 106 7.22 4.69 20.29
CA ASP A 106 6.59 5.92 20.81
C ASP A 106 5.24 5.60 21.47
N ALA A 107 4.41 4.76 20.85
CA ALA A 107 3.15 4.30 21.45
C ALA A 107 3.36 3.57 22.78
N ARG A 108 4.37 2.68 22.87
CA ARG A 108 4.73 1.98 24.10
C ARG A 108 5.18 2.95 25.20
N ASP A 109 6.12 3.84 24.89
CA ASP A 109 6.71 4.73 25.87
C ASP A 109 5.67 5.75 26.37
N ARG A 110 4.79 6.20 25.49
CA ARG A 110 3.66 7.07 25.84
C ARG A 110 2.64 6.34 26.73
N LEU A 111 2.27 5.11 26.41
CA LEU A 111 1.40 4.28 27.25
C LEU A 111 2.06 4.04 28.62
N TRP A 112 3.35 3.73 28.63
CA TRP A 112 4.09 3.51 29.85
C TRP A 112 4.11 4.75 30.76
N SER A 113 4.21 5.95 30.21
CA SER A 113 4.22 7.19 31.01
C SER A 113 2.96 7.37 31.86
N PHE A 114 1.79 6.88 31.42
CA PHE A 114 0.57 6.88 32.23
C PHE A 114 0.65 5.88 33.39
N ILE A 115 1.30 4.73 33.18
CA ILE A 115 1.45 3.71 34.22
C ILE A 115 2.49 4.15 35.24
N GLU A 116 3.68 4.56 34.78
CA GLU A 116 4.79 4.96 35.63
C GLU A 116 4.47 6.20 36.49
N GLY A 117 3.65 7.10 35.95
CA GLY A 117 3.22 8.33 36.64
C GLY A 117 2.02 8.16 37.59
N ASN A 118 1.51 6.91 37.78
CA ASN A 118 0.30 6.67 38.58
C ASN A 118 0.45 5.46 39.50
N ASP A 119 0.63 5.70 40.80
CA ASP A 119 0.78 4.66 41.81
C ASP A 119 -0.41 3.70 41.87
N ASP A 120 -1.65 4.17 41.63
CA ASP A 120 -2.83 3.33 41.62
C ASP A 120 -2.77 2.31 40.47
N LEU A 121 -2.13 2.64 39.33
CA LEU A 121 -1.89 1.69 38.25
C LEU A 121 -0.72 0.75 38.54
N LEU A 122 0.35 1.24 39.14
CA LEU A 122 1.52 0.41 39.51
C LEU A 122 1.14 -0.68 40.53
N TYR A 123 0.31 -0.33 41.50
CA TYR A 123 -0.11 -1.23 42.56
C TYR A 123 -1.53 -1.76 42.41
N TRP A 124 -2.12 -1.71 41.20
CA TRP A 124 -3.49 -2.14 40.92
C TRP A 124 -3.81 -3.55 41.38
N TRP A 125 -2.82 -4.45 41.29
CA TRP A 125 -2.95 -5.85 41.67
C TRP A 125 -2.29 -6.17 43.01
N GLU A 126 -1.99 -5.17 43.87
CA GLU A 126 -1.43 -5.38 45.19
C GLU A 126 -2.34 -6.29 46.04
N GLY A 127 -1.77 -7.34 46.60
CA GLY A 127 -2.51 -8.36 47.36
C GLY A 127 -3.17 -9.46 46.52
N GLU A 128 -3.22 -9.32 45.20
CA GLU A 128 -3.70 -10.36 44.27
C GLU A 128 -2.53 -11.06 43.55
N CYS A 129 -1.53 -10.31 43.14
CA CYS A 129 -0.34 -10.79 42.43
C CYS A 129 0.91 -10.12 42.95
N ASP A 130 2.05 -10.84 42.89
CA ASP A 130 3.35 -10.27 43.24
C ASP A 130 3.90 -9.41 42.10
N GLY A 131 4.52 -8.29 42.48
CA GLY A 131 5.23 -7.38 41.55
C GLY A 131 4.38 -6.21 41.06
N VAL A 132 4.97 -5.45 40.15
CA VAL A 132 4.38 -4.26 39.49
C VAL A 132 4.53 -4.39 37.99
N PRO A 133 3.77 -3.63 37.17
CA PRO A 133 3.97 -3.59 35.73
C PRO A 133 5.43 -3.28 35.36
N ASN A 134 5.91 -3.86 34.28
CA ASN A 134 7.27 -3.72 33.80
C ASN A 134 7.30 -3.42 32.29
N ILE A 135 8.19 -2.49 31.89
CA ILE A 135 8.41 -2.17 30.48
C ILE A 135 9.64 -2.90 29.94
N VAL A 136 9.49 -3.61 28.83
CA VAL A 136 10.55 -4.30 28.10
C VAL A 136 10.97 -3.45 26.88
N ARG A 137 12.26 -3.05 26.86
CA ARG A 137 12.84 -2.20 25.80
C ARG A 137 13.81 -2.96 24.88
N SER A 138 13.82 -4.29 24.92
CA SER A 138 14.71 -5.11 24.10
C SER A 138 14.22 -5.19 22.66
N ASN A 139 15.14 -4.98 21.68
CA ASN A 139 14.84 -5.04 20.25
C ASN A 139 14.06 -6.32 19.85
N GLY A 140 12.90 -6.14 19.23
CA GLY A 140 11.99 -7.19 18.77
C GLY A 140 11.17 -7.83 19.89
N LYS A 141 11.27 -7.34 21.14
CA LYS A 141 10.51 -7.83 22.29
C LYS A 141 9.78 -6.72 23.05
N GLU A 142 9.67 -5.54 22.44
CA GLU A 142 9.05 -4.37 23.07
C GLU A 142 7.67 -4.71 23.62
N SER A 143 7.48 -4.55 24.92
CA SER A 143 6.24 -4.89 25.60
C SER A 143 6.08 -4.14 26.92
N VAL A 144 4.83 -4.12 27.40
CA VAL A 144 4.52 -3.84 28.79
C VAL A 144 3.91 -5.11 29.38
N GLU A 145 4.50 -5.59 30.46
CA GLU A 145 4.10 -6.83 31.15
C GLU A 145 3.47 -6.49 32.50
N PHE A 146 2.39 -7.17 32.85
CA PHE A 146 1.60 -6.89 34.03
C PHE A 146 1.64 -8.07 35.04
N PRO A 147 1.56 -7.81 36.37
CA PRO A 147 1.62 -8.85 37.40
C PRO A 147 0.59 -9.97 37.24
N ASN A 148 -0.60 -9.66 36.70
CA ASN A 148 -1.66 -10.62 36.44
C ASN A 148 -1.41 -11.51 35.22
N GLY A 149 -0.22 -11.45 34.61
CA GLY A 149 0.20 -12.18 33.41
C GLY A 149 -0.31 -11.58 32.09
N ALA A 150 -0.97 -10.42 32.11
CA ALA A 150 -1.32 -9.72 30.90
C ALA A 150 -0.11 -9.06 30.24
N THR A 151 -0.16 -8.83 28.92
CA THR A 151 0.93 -8.24 28.16
C THR A 151 0.40 -7.38 27.01
N ILE A 152 0.99 -6.20 26.82
CA ILE A 152 0.82 -5.41 25.58
C ILE A 152 2.13 -5.50 24.81
N LYS A 153 2.08 -6.07 23.60
CA LYS A 153 3.24 -6.23 22.71
C LYS A 153 3.19 -5.18 21.60
N PHE A 154 4.29 -4.49 21.40
CA PHE A 154 4.45 -3.48 20.36
C PHE A 154 5.36 -4.03 19.26
N ARG A 155 4.90 -4.05 18.01
CA ARG A 155 5.63 -4.71 16.91
C ARG A 155 5.50 -3.91 15.61
N THR A 156 6.54 -4.00 14.78
CA THR A 156 6.41 -3.69 13.36
C THR A 156 5.71 -4.83 12.63
N ARG A 157 5.06 -4.51 11.53
CA ARG A 157 4.36 -5.47 10.70
C ARG A 157 5.33 -6.16 9.73
N THR A 158 5.59 -7.43 9.98
CA THR A 158 6.37 -8.32 9.12
C THR A 158 5.63 -9.66 8.96
N ASP A 159 6.03 -10.48 8.01
CA ASP A 159 5.51 -11.84 7.81
C ASP A 159 5.72 -12.79 9.01
N LYS A 160 6.63 -12.44 9.91
CA LYS A 160 6.91 -13.17 11.16
C LYS A 160 6.14 -12.64 12.36
N THR A 161 5.58 -11.43 12.26
CA THR A 161 4.81 -10.80 13.32
C THR A 161 3.52 -11.61 13.58
N GLY A 162 3.21 -11.83 14.84
CA GLY A 162 2.01 -12.57 15.25
C GLY A 162 2.19 -14.07 15.41
N ARG A 163 3.31 -14.68 14.99
CA ARG A 163 3.55 -16.11 15.24
C ARG A 163 3.65 -16.40 16.73
N GLY A 164 2.81 -17.34 17.20
CA GLY A 164 2.76 -17.71 18.62
C GLY A 164 2.04 -16.72 19.54
N ILE A 165 1.39 -15.68 18.97
CA ILE A 165 0.58 -14.72 19.70
C ILE A 165 -0.90 -15.09 19.58
N SER A 166 -1.66 -14.92 20.67
CA SER A 166 -3.11 -15.11 20.69
C SER A 166 -3.74 -13.87 21.34
N ALA A 167 -4.10 -12.87 20.53
CA ALA A 167 -4.49 -11.54 20.99
C ALA A 167 -6.00 -11.41 21.27
N ASP A 168 -6.34 -10.81 22.42
CA ASP A 168 -7.69 -10.35 22.74
C ASP A 168 -8.01 -9.04 22.02
N LEU A 169 -7.00 -8.16 21.92
CA LEU A 169 -7.08 -6.93 21.15
C LEU A 169 -5.91 -6.88 20.15
N LEU A 170 -6.24 -6.62 18.89
CA LEU A 170 -5.27 -6.44 17.82
C LEU A 170 -5.41 -5.04 17.23
N VAL A 171 -4.36 -4.25 17.30
CA VAL A 171 -4.32 -2.88 16.78
C VAL A 171 -3.46 -2.83 15.53
N PHE A 172 -4.02 -2.29 14.46
CA PHE A 172 -3.34 -1.89 13.24
C PHE A 172 -3.28 -0.36 13.20
N ASP A 173 -2.26 0.22 13.81
CA ASP A 173 -2.00 1.65 13.74
C ASP A 173 -1.27 1.99 12.44
N GLU A 174 -1.56 3.14 11.84
CA GLU A 174 -1.03 3.55 10.53
C GLU A 174 -1.24 2.48 9.45
N CYS A 175 -2.46 1.95 9.34
CA CYS A 175 -2.75 0.83 8.43
C CYS A 175 -2.98 1.23 6.97
N TYR A 176 -2.74 2.49 6.60
CA TYR A 176 -2.78 2.96 5.21
C TYR A 176 -1.81 2.20 4.28
N ASN A 177 -0.78 1.55 4.85
CA ASN A 177 0.21 0.75 4.12
C ASN A 177 0.37 -0.63 4.79
N LEU A 178 -0.65 -1.49 4.65
CA LEU A 178 -0.72 -2.82 5.26
C LEU A 178 -0.72 -3.90 4.17
N PRO A 179 0.39 -4.65 3.97
CA PRO A 179 0.46 -5.73 3.00
C PRO A 179 -0.52 -6.87 3.29
N ASP A 180 -1.09 -7.47 2.23
CA ASP A 180 -2.09 -8.55 2.32
C ASP A 180 -1.56 -9.78 3.05
N GLU A 181 -0.32 -10.18 2.78
CA GLU A 181 0.31 -11.34 3.41
C GLU A 181 0.52 -11.12 4.91
N VAL A 182 0.97 -9.91 5.28
CA VAL A 182 1.19 -9.51 6.67
C VAL A 182 -0.13 -9.46 7.42
N TYR A 183 -1.16 -8.87 6.83
CA TYR A 183 -2.51 -8.87 7.39
C TYR A 183 -3.03 -10.30 7.59
N SER A 184 -2.90 -11.15 6.58
CA SER A 184 -3.34 -12.55 6.63
C SER A 184 -2.65 -13.36 7.74
N ALA A 185 -1.38 -13.09 8.00
CA ALA A 185 -0.64 -13.73 9.08
C ALA A 185 -1.09 -13.23 10.47
N ILE A 186 -1.15 -11.90 10.65
CA ILE A 186 -1.43 -11.27 11.96
C ILE A 186 -2.91 -11.40 12.35
N SER A 187 -3.85 -11.25 11.41
CA SER A 187 -5.30 -11.30 11.70
C SER A 187 -5.76 -12.63 12.29
N LYS A 188 -4.99 -13.71 12.06
CA LYS A 188 -5.27 -15.04 12.61
C LYS A 188 -4.99 -15.15 14.11
N THR A 189 -4.22 -14.22 14.68
CA THR A 189 -3.86 -14.22 16.12
C THR A 189 -5.08 -14.10 17.04
N THR A 190 -6.18 -13.54 16.54
CA THR A 190 -7.42 -13.36 17.31
C THR A 190 -8.34 -14.58 17.34
N ARG A 191 -8.08 -15.61 16.50
CA ARG A 191 -9.01 -16.74 16.29
C ARG A 191 -9.26 -17.60 17.53
N ALA A 192 -8.24 -17.72 18.39
CA ALA A 192 -8.33 -18.55 19.60
C ALA A 192 -8.99 -17.83 20.80
N ARG A 193 -9.31 -16.53 20.64
CA ARG A 193 -9.89 -15.75 21.73
C ARG A 193 -11.43 -15.74 21.67
N PRO A 194 -12.11 -15.79 22.83
CA PRO A 194 -13.57 -15.86 22.85
C PRO A 194 -14.25 -14.55 22.48
N ASN A 195 -13.61 -13.40 22.74
CA ASN A 195 -14.17 -12.06 22.52
C ASN A 195 -13.13 -11.09 21.94
N PRO A 196 -12.57 -11.40 20.75
CA PRO A 196 -11.50 -10.58 20.20
C PRO A 196 -12.04 -9.28 19.58
N HIS A 197 -11.18 -8.25 19.60
CA HIS A 197 -11.42 -6.97 18.91
C HIS A 197 -10.23 -6.63 18.03
N LYS A 198 -10.49 -6.09 16.83
CA LYS A 198 -9.48 -5.55 15.92
C LYS A 198 -9.75 -4.07 15.69
N ILE A 199 -8.73 -3.26 15.75
CA ILE A 199 -8.81 -1.82 15.47
C ILE A 199 -7.93 -1.50 14.27
N PHE A 200 -8.51 -0.90 13.23
CA PHE A 200 -7.83 -0.32 12.09
C PHE A 200 -7.97 1.19 12.21
N ILE A 201 -6.89 1.88 12.52
CA ILE A 201 -6.90 3.32 12.69
C ILE A 201 -5.75 3.95 11.90
N SER A 202 -6.06 4.94 11.07
CA SER A 202 -5.05 5.50 10.16
C SER A 202 -5.48 6.84 9.57
N SER A 203 -4.52 7.58 9.02
CA SER A 203 -4.78 8.49 7.92
C SER A 203 -5.21 7.72 6.67
N PRO A 204 -5.83 8.38 5.67
CA PRO A 204 -6.31 7.68 4.48
C PRO A 204 -5.19 7.04 3.66
N VAL A 205 -5.58 6.15 2.75
CA VAL A 205 -4.70 5.58 1.74
C VAL A 205 -4.29 6.65 0.74
N ASN A 206 -3.00 6.63 0.36
CA ASN A 206 -2.44 7.41 -0.73
C ASN A 206 -1.65 6.47 -1.66
N ARG A 207 -2.28 5.94 -2.69
CA ARG A 207 -1.67 5.00 -3.64
C ARG A 207 -0.49 5.59 -4.40
N ALA A 208 -0.43 6.91 -4.51
CA ALA A 208 0.71 7.58 -5.15
C ALA A 208 2.01 7.43 -4.37
N VAL A 209 1.93 7.15 -3.06
CA VAL A 209 3.07 7.05 -2.15
C VAL A 209 3.19 5.66 -1.52
N HIS A 210 2.05 5.03 -1.18
CA HIS A 210 1.99 3.78 -0.43
C HIS A 210 1.29 2.70 -1.23
N TYR A 211 1.96 1.56 -1.42
CA TYR A 211 1.52 0.50 -2.33
C TYR A 211 0.51 -0.49 -1.72
N HIS A 212 0.46 -0.60 -0.40
CA HIS A 212 -0.31 -1.63 0.30
C HIS A 212 -1.61 -1.08 0.92
N GLY A 213 -2.37 -0.30 0.13
CA GLY A 213 -3.64 0.29 0.58
C GLY A 213 -4.86 -0.63 0.49
N LYS A 214 -4.74 -1.82 -0.14
CA LYS A 214 -5.86 -2.70 -0.47
C LYS A 214 -6.63 -3.18 0.76
N VAL A 215 -5.92 -3.66 1.79
CA VAL A 215 -6.54 -4.16 3.03
C VAL A 215 -7.38 -3.08 3.70
N PHE A 216 -6.79 -1.90 3.93
CA PHE A 216 -7.49 -0.82 4.61
C PHE A 216 -8.65 -0.27 3.79
N SER A 217 -8.50 -0.17 2.47
CA SER A 217 -9.60 0.19 1.57
C SER A 217 -10.75 -0.80 1.65
N ALA A 218 -10.48 -2.11 1.67
CA ALA A 218 -11.52 -3.13 1.78
C ALA A 218 -12.31 -3.03 3.10
N HIS A 219 -11.63 -2.81 4.24
CA HIS A 219 -12.30 -2.58 5.53
C HIS A 219 -13.12 -1.29 5.54
N ARG A 220 -12.61 -0.21 4.93
CA ARG A 220 -13.37 1.04 4.76
C ARG A 220 -14.65 0.82 3.95
N TRP A 221 -14.55 0.13 2.81
CA TRP A 221 -15.73 -0.16 1.99
C TRP A 221 -16.75 -1.02 2.71
N ALA A 222 -16.30 -2.03 3.46
CA ALA A 222 -17.19 -2.84 4.29
C ALA A 222 -17.89 -1.99 5.37
N GLY A 223 -17.19 -1.02 5.96
CA GLY A 223 -17.76 -0.07 6.91
C GLY A 223 -18.81 0.87 6.30
N ILE A 224 -18.55 1.39 5.09
CA ILE A 224 -19.52 2.22 4.34
C ILE A 224 -20.75 1.40 3.95
N ASP A 225 -20.56 0.14 3.55
CA ASP A 225 -21.67 -0.77 3.20
C ASP A 225 -22.47 -1.24 4.43
N GLY A 226 -22.09 -0.85 5.65
CA GLY A 226 -22.79 -1.21 6.87
C GLY A 226 -22.65 -2.68 7.25
N ALA A 227 -21.51 -3.31 6.95
CA ALA A 227 -21.26 -4.70 7.30
C ALA A 227 -21.41 -4.94 8.82
N ASP A 228 -22.12 -6.00 9.19
CA ASP A 228 -22.36 -6.31 10.60
C ASP A 228 -21.05 -6.57 11.36
N GLY A 229 -21.00 -6.08 12.59
CA GLY A 229 -19.83 -6.21 13.46
C GLY A 229 -18.68 -5.25 13.15
N ILE A 230 -18.87 -4.28 12.26
CA ILE A 230 -17.90 -3.20 11.96
C ILE A 230 -18.42 -1.87 12.51
N LEU A 231 -17.61 -1.23 13.36
CA LEU A 231 -17.74 0.18 13.71
C LEU A 231 -16.92 1.00 12.71
N PHE A 232 -17.58 1.90 11.97
CA PHE A 232 -16.90 2.74 10.98
C PHE A 232 -17.04 4.23 11.31
N ARG A 233 -15.93 4.97 11.24
CA ARG A 233 -15.85 6.41 11.44
C ARG A 233 -14.81 7.01 10.51
N GLU A 234 -15.20 8.03 9.72
CA GLU A 234 -14.30 8.74 8.81
C GLU A 234 -14.52 10.25 8.90
N TRP A 235 -13.47 10.96 9.25
CA TRP A 235 -13.38 12.41 9.13
C TRP A 235 -12.61 12.74 7.85
N SER A 236 -13.30 13.33 6.91
CA SER A 236 -12.75 13.71 5.61
C SER A 236 -13.57 14.84 5.00
N SER A 237 -13.00 15.60 4.08
CA SER A 237 -13.71 16.58 3.26
C SER A 237 -13.60 16.17 1.80
N ASP A 238 -14.75 16.10 1.12
CA ASP A 238 -14.83 15.76 -0.29
C ASP A 238 -14.67 17.02 -1.14
N PRO A 239 -13.66 17.10 -2.04
CA PRO A 239 -13.46 18.28 -2.88
C PRO A 239 -14.62 18.57 -3.85
N GLU A 240 -15.47 17.57 -4.13
CA GLU A 240 -16.65 17.77 -4.97
C GLU A 240 -17.82 18.37 -4.18
N GLU A 241 -17.85 18.20 -2.86
CA GLU A 241 -18.91 18.70 -1.97
C GLU A 241 -18.55 20.04 -1.34
N VAL A 242 -17.27 20.26 -1.00
CA VAL A 242 -16.79 21.43 -0.26
C VAL A 242 -15.50 21.95 -0.87
N ASP A 243 -15.39 23.27 -1.08
CA ASP A 243 -14.14 23.89 -1.52
C ASP A 243 -12.97 23.48 -0.60
N PRO A 244 -11.97 22.74 -1.12
CA PRO A 244 -10.85 22.23 -0.32
C PRO A 244 -10.00 23.34 0.30
N PHE A 245 -10.06 24.56 -0.22
CA PHE A 245 -9.36 25.72 0.35
C PHE A 245 -10.19 26.53 1.32
N SER A 246 -11.39 26.08 1.66
CA SER A 246 -12.25 26.71 2.66
C SER A 246 -11.85 26.32 4.08
N ARG A 247 -12.14 27.22 5.04
CA ARG A 247 -12.06 26.91 6.47
C ARG A 247 -12.98 25.75 6.86
N THR A 248 -14.11 25.62 6.21
CA THR A 248 -15.09 24.55 6.44
C THR A 248 -14.50 23.18 6.14
N ALA A 249 -13.74 23.02 5.05
CA ALA A 249 -13.07 21.76 4.71
C ALA A 249 -12.12 21.33 5.84
N LEU A 250 -11.32 22.24 6.39
CA LEU A 250 -10.43 21.97 7.52
C LEU A 250 -11.20 21.51 8.76
N MET A 251 -12.31 22.20 9.08
CA MET A 251 -13.13 21.88 10.26
C MET A 251 -13.81 20.53 10.17
N ILE A 252 -14.32 20.15 9.01
CA ILE A 252 -15.00 18.86 8.79
C ILE A 252 -14.01 17.70 8.92
N SER A 253 -12.79 17.87 8.40
CA SER A 253 -11.79 16.80 8.32
C SER A 253 -11.03 16.59 9.62
N ASN A 254 -10.86 17.63 10.44
CA ASN A 254 -9.94 17.63 11.57
C ASN A 254 -10.69 17.82 12.90
N PRO A 255 -11.18 16.74 13.51
CA PRO A 255 -11.98 16.82 14.73
C PRO A 255 -11.24 17.40 15.94
N SER A 256 -9.91 17.36 15.95
CA SER A 256 -9.07 17.95 17.01
C SER A 256 -8.57 19.35 16.65
N LEU A 257 -9.17 20.01 15.64
CA LEU A 257 -8.79 21.33 15.18
C LEU A 257 -9.18 22.38 16.22
N VAL A 258 -8.21 23.22 16.58
CA VAL A 258 -8.41 24.31 17.55
C VAL A 258 -8.00 25.66 16.97
N GLU A 259 -8.57 26.72 17.52
CA GLU A 259 -8.19 28.10 17.26
C GLU A 259 -7.56 28.69 18.53
N ASN A 260 -6.23 28.87 18.50
CA ASN A 260 -5.44 29.37 19.64
C ASN A 260 -5.56 28.50 20.90
N GLY A 261 -5.59 27.15 20.74
CA GLY A 261 -5.65 26.20 21.86
C GLY A 261 -4.27 25.65 22.24
N ASP A 262 -4.13 25.19 23.48
CA ASP A 262 -2.89 24.57 23.97
C ASP A 262 -2.73 23.11 23.48
N VAL A 263 -3.82 22.45 23.10
CA VAL A 263 -3.86 21.05 22.67
C VAL A 263 -4.70 20.94 21.41
N GLY A 264 -4.24 20.17 20.44
CA GLY A 264 -4.90 19.96 19.16
C GLY A 264 -4.13 20.53 17.98
N ALA A 265 -4.60 20.22 16.76
CA ALA A 265 -4.05 20.79 15.53
C ALA A 265 -4.43 22.27 15.43
N GLN A 266 -3.47 23.15 15.21
CA GLN A 266 -3.75 24.57 15.06
C GLN A 266 -4.30 24.86 13.66
N ILE A 267 -5.33 25.71 13.57
CA ILE A 267 -5.90 26.08 12.28
C ILE A 267 -4.89 26.82 11.40
N THR A 268 -3.99 27.59 11.99
CA THR A 268 -2.92 28.30 11.28
C THR A 268 -1.99 27.36 10.52
N ASP A 269 -1.61 26.23 11.13
CA ASP A 269 -0.71 25.26 10.51
C ASP A 269 -1.38 24.62 9.28
N LEU A 270 -2.68 24.28 9.39
CA LEU A 270 -3.44 23.73 8.27
C LEU A 270 -3.73 24.78 7.17
N GLN A 271 -3.82 26.06 7.51
CA GLN A 271 -3.88 27.13 6.52
C GLN A 271 -2.55 27.31 5.76
N ASP A 272 -1.43 27.12 6.42
CA ASP A 272 -0.12 27.08 5.76
C ASP A 272 0.01 25.90 4.81
N ASP A 273 -0.57 24.73 5.17
CA ASP A 273 -0.71 23.58 4.27
C ASP A 273 -1.56 23.93 3.04
N GLN A 274 -2.66 24.68 3.20
CA GLN A 274 -3.48 25.15 2.08
C GLN A 274 -2.68 26.04 1.12
N GLU A 275 -1.94 27.01 1.64
CA GLU A 275 -1.10 27.87 0.81
C GLU A 275 0.03 27.08 0.12
N THR A 276 0.54 26.05 0.75
CA THR A 276 1.52 25.14 0.16
C THR A 276 0.92 24.29 -0.94
N ALA A 277 -0.30 23.81 -0.76
CA ALA A 277 -1.02 23.00 -1.75
C ALA A 277 -1.26 23.74 -3.08
N LYS A 278 -1.46 25.05 -3.03
CA LYS A 278 -1.65 25.90 -4.24
C LYS A 278 -0.43 25.94 -5.16
N LYS A 279 0.75 25.54 -4.68
CA LYS A 279 2.02 25.67 -5.43
C LYS A 279 2.20 24.60 -6.51
N SER A 280 1.61 23.40 -6.35
CA SER A 280 1.69 22.33 -7.36
C SER A 280 0.61 21.25 -7.17
N ALA A 281 0.27 20.55 -8.27
CA ALA A 281 -0.69 19.43 -8.23
C ALA A 281 -0.26 18.29 -7.28
N VAL A 282 1.04 18.05 -7.12
CA VAL A 282 1.57 17.04 -6.19
C VAL A 282 1.34 17.42 -4.74
N LEU A 283 1.59 18.69 -4.39
CA LEU A 283 1.34 19.21 -3.05
C LEU A 283 -0.15 19.25 -2.75
N TYR A 284 -0.96 19.60 -3.74
CA TYR A 284 -2.43 19.54 -3.62
C TYR A 284 -2.93 18.12 -3.34
N ALA A 285 -2.47 17.11 -4.10
CA ALA A 285 -2.85 15.73 -3.85
C ALA A 285 -2.42 15.23 -2.46
N SER A 286 -1.24 15.62 -1.99
CA SER A 286 -0.79 15.32 -0.63
C SER A 286 -1.67 16.00 0.44
N TYR A 287 -2.02 17.25 0.23
CA TYR A 287 -2.89 18.02 1.11
C TYR A 287 -4.28 17.38 1.24
N LEU A 288 -4.88 16.94 0.12
CA LEU A 288 -6.18 16.25 0.16
C LEU A 288 -6.14 15.03 1.08
N VAL A 289 -5.08 14.23 1.01
CA VAL A 289 -4.94 13.01 1.81
C VAL A 289 -4.58 13.32 3.27
N GLU A 290 -3.53 14.10 3.48
CA GLU A 290 -2.91 14.26 4.81
C GLU A 290 -3.65 15.26 5.70
N SER A 291 -4.19 16.35 5.12
CA SER A 291 -4.84 17.44 5.87
C SER A 291 -6.37 17.38 5.76
N LEU A 292 -6.93 16.91 4.63
CA LEU A 292 -8.38 16.82 4.45
C LEU A 292 -8.97 15.42 4.57
N GLY A 293 -8.15 14.39 4.79
CA GLY A 293 -8.66 13.03 4.97
C GLY A 293 -9.28 12.41 3.71
N PHE A 294 -9.15 13.07 2.56
CA PHE A 294 -9.67 12.57 1.29
C PHE A 294 -8.66 11.63 0.63
N GLY A 295 -8.87 10.33 0.81
CA GLY A 295 -7.93 9.30 0.39
C GLY A 295 -8.06 8.90 -1.07
N ASP A 296 -6.92 8.50 -1.66
CA ASP A 296 -6.88 7.76 -2.92
C ASP A 296 -7.03 6.26 -2.61
N TRP A 297 -8.29 5.83 -2.51
CA TRP A 297 -8.65 4.48 -2.10
C TRP A 297 -8.55 3.48 -3.25
N VAL A 298 -8.19 2.23 -2.93
CA VAL A 298 -8.31 1.13 -3.90
C VAL A 298 -9.80 0.91 -4.20
N PRO A 299 -10.22 0.94 -5.48
CA PRO A 299 -11.61 0.75 -5.86
C PRO A 299 -12.17 -0.59 -5.35
N ARG A 300 -13.49 -0.68 -5.21
CA ARG A 300 -14.17 -1.94 -4.91
C ARG A 300 -14.11 -2.86 -6.13
N ASP A 301 -14.02 -4.18 -5.91
CA ASP A 301 -14.08 -5.14 -7.02
C ASP A 301 -15.37 -4.99 -7.85
N LYS A 302 -16.49 -4.63 -7.21
CA LYS A 302 -17.77 -4.34 -7.87
C LYS A 302 -17.78 -3.02 -8.68
N ASP A 303 -16.94 -2.05 -8.30
CA ASP A 303 -16.86 -0.74 -8.95
C ASP A 303 -15.88 -0.77 -10.14
N VAL A 304 -14.89 -1.67 -10.10
CA VAL A 304 -13.90 -1.87 -11.18
C VAL A 304 -14.57 -2.24 -12.50
N ASN A 305 -15.75 -2.87 -12.47
CA ASN A 305 -16.48 -3.26 -13.68
C ASN A 305 -17.53 -2.23 -14.16
N ALA A 306 -17.85 -1.19 -13.37
CA ALA A 306 -18.89 -0.22 -13.73
C ALA A 306 -18.37 1.01 -14.49
N ASP A 307 -17.12 1.44 -14.18
CA ASP A 307 -16.48 2.63 -14.77
C ASP A 307 -15.05 2.36 -15.27
N PHE A 308 -14.65 1.09 -15.41
CA PHE A 308 -13.35 0.75 -15.94
C PHE A 308 -13.28 1.07 -17.44
N ILE A 309 -12.57 2.14 -17.77
CA ILE A 309 -12.25 2.47 -19.17
C ILE A 309 -10.86 1.89 -19.45
N PRO A 310 -10.75 0.85 -20.29
CA PRO A 310 -9.45 0.31 -20.68
C PRO A 310 -8.60 1.39 -21.34
N ILE A 311 -7.31 1.44 -21.03
CA ILE A 311 -6.35 2.36 -21.66
C ILE A 311 -6.21 2.06 -23.15
N ILE A 312 -6.34 0.78 -23.51
CA ILE A 312 -6.37 0.27 -24.88
C ILE A 312 -7.64 -0.55 -25.01
N ASP A 313 -8.40 -0.30 -26.08
CA ASP A 313 -9.63 -1.07 -26.35
C ASP A 313 -9.28 -2.55 -26.57
N PRO A 314 -9.86 -3.48 -25.77
CA PRO A 314 -9.58 -4.91 -25.91
C PRO A 314 -9.96 -5.50 -27.27
N VAL A 315 -10.98 -4.92 -27.95
CA VAL A 315 -11.42 -5.38 -29.28
C VAL A 315 -10.39 -4.96 -30.33
N GLU A 316 -9.93 -3.70 -30.26
CA GLU A 316 -8.87 -3.21 -31.16
C GLU A 316 -7.55 -3.97 -30.92
N TRP A 317 -7.23 -4.24 -29.64
CA TRP A 317 -6.06 -5.06 -29.30
C TRP A 317 -6.16 -6.45 -29.92
N ALA A 318 -7.28 -7.15 -29.74
CA ALA A 318 -7.46 -8.49 -30.31
C ALA A 318 -7.34 -8.53 -31.84
N GLN A 319 -7.75 -7.46 -32.54
CA GLN A 319 -7.62 -7.33 -34.00
C GLN A 319 -6.17 -7.09 -34.46
N ALA A 320 -5.30 -6.64 -33.59
CA ALA A 320 -3.88 -6.40 -33.89
C ALA A 320 -3.02 -7.69 -33.80
N ALA A 321 -3.61 -8.83 -33.43
CA ALA A 321 -2.94 -10.11 -33.42
C ALA A 321 -2.65 -10.58 -34.86
N VAL A 322 -1.38 -10.97 -35.10
CA VAL A 322 -0.90 -11.46 -36.40
C VAL A 322 0.12 -12.58 -36.20
N ASP A 323 0.35 -13.34 -37.26
CA ASP A 323 1.46 -14.33 -37.25
C ASP A 323 2.82 -13.63 -37.12
N THR A 324 3.79 -14.34 -36.57
CA THR A 324 5.14 -13.82 -36.37
C THR A 324 5.78 -13.42 -37.70
N PRO A 325 6.16 -12.15 -37.88
CA PRO A 325 6.80 -11.66 -39.10
C PRO A 325 8.27 -12.07 -39.19
N ASP A 326 8.85 -11.96 -40.39
CA ASP A 326 10.32 -11.88 -40.51
C ASP A 326 10.81 -10.59 -39.82
N PHE A 327 11.93 -10.63 -39.12
CA PHE A 327 12.49 -9.49 -38.39
C PHE A 327 14.02 -9.40 -38.54
N GLU A 328 14.53 -8.19 -38.41
CA GLU A 328 15.99 -7.94 -38.46
C GLU A 328 16.58 -7.72 -37.05
N ASP A 329 15.95 -6.85 -36.26
CA ASP A 329 16.37 -6.51 -34.90
C ASP A 329 15.31 -6.91 -33.88
N SER A 330 15.76 -7.25 -32.66
CA SER A 330 14.89 -7.57 -31.53
C SER A 330 15.40 -6.97 -30.24
N ALA A 331 14.50 -6.75 -29.28
CA ALA A 331 14.83 -6.40 -27.90
C ALA A 331 14.01 -7.26 -26.93
N ILE A 332 14.61 -7.59 -25.80
CA ILE A 332 13.94 -8.35 -24.73
C ILE A 332 13.77 -7.43 -23.52
N ALA A 333 12.59 -7.52 -22.89
CA ALA A 333 12.39 -6.88 -21.58
C ALA A 333 11.68 -7.82 -20.61
N VAL A 334 11.93 -7.60 -19.32
CA VAL A 334 11.38 -8.41 -18.22
C VAL A 334 10.84 -7.48 -17.14
N SER A 335 9.62 -7.79 -16.69
CA SER A 335 9.00 -7.16 -15.51
C SER A 335 8.36 -8.23 -14.62
N ALA A 336 8.22 -7.93 -13.34
CA ALA A 336 7.56 -8.80 -12.37
C ALA A 336 6.57 -8.03 -11.51
N THR A 337 5.58 -8.75 -10.99
CA THR A 337 4.65 -8.19 -10.01
C THR A 337 5.42 -7.74 -8.75
N PRO A 338 4.98 -6.67 -8.07
CA PRO A 338 5.62 -6.21 -6.83
C PRO A 338 5.68 -7.28 -5.73
N SER A 339 4.73 -8.21 -5.73
CA SER A 339 4.67 -9.36 -4.82
C SER A 339 5.62 -10.50 -5.17
N ALA A 340 6.34 -10.43 -6.30
CA ALA A 340 7.12 -11.53 -6.84
C ALA A 340 6.30 -12.82 -7.10
N SER A 341 5.01 -12.70 -7.38
CA SER A 341 4.13 -13.83 -7.68
C SER A 341 4.15 -14.23 -9.16
N ALA A 342 4.35 -13.24 -10.05
CA ALA A 342 4.38 -13.45 -11.49
C ALA A 342 5.44 -12.57 -12.15
N ALA A 343 5.88 -12.99 -13.35
CA ALA A 343 6.77 -12.22 -14.20
C ALA A 343 6.44 -12.46 -15.68
N SER A 344 6.68 -11.47 -16.50
CA SER A 344 6.59 -11.59 -17.95
C SER A 344 7.90 -11.19 -18.61
N MET A 345 8.30 -11.97 -19.61
CA MET A 345 9.36 -11.64 -20.55
C MET A 345 8.74 -11.43 -21.93
N VAL A 346 8.97 -10.26 -22.49
CA VAL A 346 8.46 -9.85 -23.81
C VAL A 346 9.63 -9.63 -24.74
N MET A 347 9.50 -10.13 -25.97
CA MET A 347 10.37 -9.77 -27.07
C MET A 347 9.64 -8.84 -28.02
N ALA A 348 10.26 -7.71 -28.34
CA ALA A 348 9.84 -6.79 -29.38
C ALA A 348 10.68 -7.04 -30.63
N LEU A 349 10.03 -7.27 -31.79
CA LEU A 349 10.66 -7.56 -33.06
C LEU A 349 10.40 -6.40 -34.02
N GLN A 350 11.41 -5.93 -34.73
CA GLN A 350 11.28 -4.88 -35.74
C GLN A 350 10.76 -5.47 -37.05
N GLY A 351 9.49 -5.23 -37.34
CA GLY A 351 8.87 -5.55 -38.63
C GLY A 351 8.94 -4.38 -39.61
N ASP A 352 8.37 -4.58 -40.80
CA ASP A 352 8.29 -3.53 -41.82
C ASP A 352 7.18 -2.52 -41.46
N GLY A 353 7.57 -1.41 -40.86
CA GLY A 353 6.67 -0.32 -40.45
C GLY A 353 5.95 -0.53 -39.10
N PHE A 354 6.14 -1.65 -38.42
CA PHE A 354 5.55 -1.94 -37.11
C PHE A 354 6.49 -2.69 -36.18
N VAL A 355 6.15 -2.75 -34.90
CA VAL A 355 6.80 -3.60 -33.90
C VAL A 355 5.87 -4.74 -33.53
N TYR A 356 6.35 -5.96 -33.58
CA TYR A 356 5.64 -7.14 -33.17
C TYR A 356 6.07 -7.57 -31.76
N LEU A 357 5.10 -7.91 -30.92
CA LEU A 357 5.31 -8.31 -29.53
C LEU A 357 4.97 -9.78 -29.35
N THR A 358 5.83 -10.50 -28.65
CA THR A 358 5.56 -11.88 -28.28
C THR A 358 5.95 -12.13 -26.84
N LEU A 359 5.11 -12.94 -26.15
CA LEU A 359 5.30 -13.33 -24.75
C LEU A 359 6.02 -14.67 -24.64
N ALA A 360 7.02 -14.73 -23.77
CA ALA A 360 7.57 -16.01 -23.37
C ALA A 360 6.53 -16.85 -22.60
N PRO A 361 6.57 -18.20 -22.74
CA PRO A 361 5.78 -19.10 -21.91
C PRO A 361 6.15 -18.99 -20.44
N GLY A 362 5.18 -19.23 -19.55
CA GLY A 362 5.38 -19.21 -18.10
C GLY A 362 5.13 -17.83 -17.49
N THR A 363 4.72 -17.80 -16.24
CA THR A 363 4.32 -16.58 -15.54
C THR A 363 4.86 -16.47 -14.12
N ASP A 364 5.36 -17.56 -13.53
CA ASP A 364 5.83 -17.55 -12.15
C ASP A 364 7.19 -16.84 -12.02
N PHE A 365 7.32 -16.03 -10.97
CA PHE A 365 8.61 -15.42 -10.65
C PHE A 365 9.49 -16.40 -9.85
N VAL A 366 10.29 -17.18 -10.56
CA VAL A 366 11.36 -18.00 -9.96
C VAL A 366 12.70 -17.43 -10.43
N ARG A 367 13.38 -16.72 -9.57
CA ARG A 367 14.58 -15.90 -9.88
C ARG A 367 15.62 -16.63 -10.71
N ASP A 368 16.01 -17.85 -10.31
CA ASP A 368 17.08 -18.61 -10.97
C ASP A 368 16.63 -19.18 -12.33
N GLU A 369 15.35 -19.52 -12.47
CA GLU A 369 14.77 -20.00 -13.73
C GLU A 369 14.60 -18.85 -14.71
N LEU A 370 14.06 -17.72 -14.23
CA LEU A 370 13.87 -16.53 -15.04
C LEU A 370 15.22 -16.00 -15.55
N SER A 371 16.26 -15.96 -14.69
CA SER A 371 17.61 -15.57 -15.11
C SER A 371 18.16 -16.49 -16.20
N ARG A 372 18.03 -17.80 -16.04
CA ARG A 372 18.47 -18.78 -17.06
C ARG A 372 17.70 -18.63 -18.37
N SER A 373 16.40 -18.34 -18.27
CA SER A 373 15.55 -18.10 -19.43
C SER A 373 15.98 -16.86 -20.21
N ILE A 374 16.24 -15.74 -19.50
CA ILE A 374 16.73 -14.51 -20.14
C ILE A 374 18.06 -14.80 -20.85
N VAL A 375 19.02 -15.45 -20.18
CA VAL A 375 20.31 -15.82 -20.77
C VAL A 375 20.13 -16.67 -22.04
N ARG A 376 19.26 -17.68 -21.98
CA ARG A 376 18.94 -18.53 -23.14
C ARG A 376 18.38 -17.74 -24.31
N ASN A 377 17.40 -16.88 -24.06
CA ASN A 377 16.77 -16.09 -25.12
C ASN A 377 17.73 -15.02 -25.70
N VAL A 378 18.58 -14.41 -24.87
CA VAL A 378 19.64 -13.51 -25.34
C VAL A 378 20.62 -14.24 -26.26
N LEU A 379 21.08 -15.44 -25.87
CA LEU A 379 22.01 -16.25 -26.69
C LEU A 379 21.37 -16.76 -27.98
N MET A 380 20.07 -17.07 -27.96
CA MET A 380 19.33 -17.63 -29.08
C MET A 380 18.96 -16.57 -30.14
N HIS A 381 18.53 -15.41 -29.70
CA HIS A 381 17.94 -14.39 -30.56
C HIS A 381 18.84 -13.17 -30.80
N ASP A 382 19.97 -13.06 -30.09
CA ASP A 382 20.96 -11.94 -30.19
C ASP A 382 20.29 -10.56 -30.21
N PRO A 383 19.45 -10.23 -29.19
CA PRO A 383 18.72 -8.96 -29.19
C PRO A 383 19.67 -7.78 -29.07
N VAL A 384 19.31 -6.65 -29.67
CA VAL A 384 20.11 -5.39 -29.59
C VAL A 384 20.23 -4.88 -28.15
N VAL A 385 19.28 -5.27 -27.27
CA VAL A 385 19.30 -4.95 -25.84
C VAL A 385 18.43 -5.89 -25.03
N ALA A 386 18.88 -6.18 -23.79
CA ALA A 386 18.06 -6.76 -22.74
C ALA A 386 17.73 -5.65 -21.72
N VAL A 387 16.46 -5.44 -21.43
CA VAL A 387 15.97 -4.43 -20.48
C VAL A 387 15.38 -5.11 -19.26
N VAL A 388 15.75 -4.68 -18.07
CA VAL A 388 15.22 -5.20 -16.82
C VAL A 388 14.55 -4.07 -16.04
N ASP A 389 13.30 -4.26 -15.67
CA ASP A 389 12.58 -3.35 -14.79
C ASP A 389 13.23 -3.36 -13.39
N ASP A 390 13.72 -2.22 -12.91
CA ASP A 390 14.36 -2.11 -11.59
C ASP A 390 13.35 -1.96 -10.43
N ILE A 391 12.06 -1.81 -10.78
CA ILE A 391 11.01 -1.63 -9.79
C ILE A 391 10.60 -3.02 -9.26
N GLY A 392 11.08 -3.34 -8.05
CA GLY A 392 10.69 -4.57 -7.37
C GLY A 392 11.63 -5.77 -7.57
N PRO A 393 11.08 -7.00 -7.71
CA PRO A 393 11.88 -8.23 -7.64
C PRO A 393 12.89 -8.42 -8.77
N CYS A 394 12.65 -7.80 -9.93
CA CYS A 394 13.54 -7.94 -11.09
C CYS A 394 14.93 -7.36 -10.86
N SER A 395 15.11 -6.43 -9.93
CA SER A 395 16.44 -5.93 -9.56
C SER A 395 17.41 -7.05 -9.12
N ALA A 396 16.87 -8.13 -8.55
CA ALA A 396 17.66 -9.31 -8.14
C ALA A 396 18.23 -10.12 -9.32
N LEU A 397 17.71 -9.92 -10.53
CA LEU A 397 18.20 -10.60 -11.75
C LEU A 397 19.48 -9.95 -12.28
N ILE A 398 19.69 -8.66 -12.06
CA ILE A 398 20.81 -7.88 -12.62
C ILE A 398 22.17 -8.49 -12.31
N PRO A 399 22.54 -8.80 -11.04
CA PRO A 399 23.83 -9.41 -10.75
C PRO A 399 24.01 -10.80 -11.37
N MET A 400 22.92 -11.54 -11.59
CA MET A 400 22.95 -12.87 -12.18
C MET A 400 23.22 -12.80 -13.68
N LEU A 401 22.57 -11.85 -14.38
CA LEU A 401 22.80 -11.60 -15.80
C LEU A 401 24.22 -11.10 -16.05
N GLN A 402 24.73 -10.22 -15.21
CA GLN A 402 26.11 -9.73 -15.29
C GLN A 402 27.14 -10.84 -15.12
N LYS A 403 26.89 -11.83 -14.26
CA LYS A 403 27.76 -13.04 -14.16
C LYS A 403 27.77 -13.88 -15.44
N SER A 404 26.71 -13.79 -16.24
CA SER A 404 26.59 -14.46 -17.53
C SER A 404 27.03 -13.56 -18.70
N GLU A 405 27.80 -12.50 -18.42
CA GLU A 405 28.31 -11.53 -19.39
C GLU A 405 27.21 -10.75 -20.14
N ILE A 406 25.99 -10.70 -19.59
CA ILE A 406 24.89 -9.89 -20.07
C ILE A 406 24.80 -8.65 -19.18
N ASP A 407 24.96 -7.45 -19.77
CA ASP A 407 24.81 -6.18 -19.07
C ASP A 407 23.44 -5.57 -19.41
N PRO A 408 22.40 -5.81 -18.60
CA PRO A 408 21.06 -5.37 -18.92
C PRO A 408 20.94 -3.84 -18.76
N VAL A 409 20.12 -3.24 -19.60
CA VAL A 409 19.75 -1.83 -19.45
C VAL A 409 18.65 -1.73 -18.38
N VAL A 410 18.86 -0.85 -17.41
CA VAL A 410 17.93 -0.57 -16.33
C VAL A 410 17.39 0.85 -16.50
N PRO A 411 16.13 1.03 -16.94
CA PRO A 411 15.57 2.35 -17.20
C PRO A 411 15.22 3.06 -15.88
N THR A 412 15.65 4.29 -15.70
CA THR A 412 15.24 5.14 -14.57
C THR A 412 13.78 5.60 -14.73
N GLY A 413 13.14 6.06 -13.63
CA GLY A 413 11.73 6.42 -13.63
C GLY A 413 11.25 7.37 -14.74
N GLY A 414 12.09 8.32 -15.18
CA GLY A 414 11.79 9.18 -16.33
C GLY A 414 11.77 8.43 -17.66
N LYS A 415 12.65 7.45 -17.83
CA LYS A 415 12.71 6.61 -19.04
C LYS A 415 11.56 5.59 -19.09
N VAL A 416 11.10 5.08 -17.95
CA VAL A 416 9.90 4.22 -17.88
C VAL A 416 8.67 4.97 -18.38
N ALA A 417 8.50 6.24 -17.99
CA ALA A 417 7.42 7.07 -18.49
C ALA A 417 7.55 7.38 -19.98
N GLN A 418 8.76 7.65 -20.47
CA GLN A 418 9.01 7.83 -21.91
C GLN A 418 8.70 6.55 -22.70
N ALA A 419 9.03 5.37 -22.15
CA ALA A 419 8.71 4.08 -22.76
C ALA A 419 7.20 3.90 -22.89
N TYR A 420 6.45 4.22 -21.85
CA TYR A 420 5.00 4.14 -21.85
C TYR A 420 4.35 5.10 -22.89
N GLU A 421 4.74 6.36 -22.90
CA GLU A 421 4.23 7.34 -23.90
C GLU A 421 4.59 6.95 -25.33
N LEU A 422 5.80 6.45 -25.56
CA LEU A 422 6.21 5.93 -26.87
C LEU A 422 5.32 4.77 -27.31
N PHE A 423 5.06 3.83 -26.41
CA PHE A 423 4.21 2.68 -26.67
C PHE A 423 2.79 3.11 -27.07
N LEU A 424 2.17 4.01 -26.31
CA LEU A 424 0.84 4.52 -26.60
C LEU A 424 0.80 5.29 -27.95
N THR A 425 1.82 6.06 -28.26
CA THR A 425 1.94 6.76 -29.54
C THR A 425 2.00 5.77 -30.69
N MET A 426 2.87 4.75 -30.60
CA MET A 426 2.99 3.71 -31.65
C MET A 426 1.72 2.86 -31.77
N TRP A 427 1.02 2.60 -30.65
CA TRP A 427 -0.30 1.96 -30.67
C TRP A 427 -1.33 2.80 -31.44
N ALA A 428 -1.46 4.08 -31.10
CA ALA A 428 -2.36 5.00 -31.78
C ALA A 428 -2.07 5.17 -33.28
N GLU A 429 -0.79 5.03 -33.68
CA GLU A 429 -0.36 5.02 -35.08
C GLU A 429 -0.59 3.66 -35.78
N GLY A 430 -1.14 2.65 -35.09
CA GLY A 430 -1.36 1.31 -35.63
C GLY A 430 -0.06 0.53 -35.89
N ARG A 431 1.03 0.87 -35.23
CA ARG A 431 2.38 0.32 -35.41
C ARG A 431 2.75 -0.76 -34.39
N ILE A 432 1.83 -1.23 -33.58
CA ILE A 432 2.01 -2.36 -32.66
C ILE A 432 1.18 -3.55 -33.18
N ARG A 433 1.80 -4.72 -33.19
CA ARG A 433 1.19 -6.02 -33.46
C ARG A 433 1.65 -7.02 -32.41
N HIS A 434 0.92 -8.12 -32.23
CA HIS A 434 1.26 -9.10 -31.19
C HIS A 434 0.84 -10.52 -31.55
N ASP A 435 1.28 -11.50 -30.74
CA ASP A 435 1.08 -12.93 -30.93
C ASP A 435 -0.33 -13.46 -30.56
N GLY A 436 -1.23 -12.59 -30.05
CA GLY A 436 -2.57 -12.98 -29.64
C GLY A 436 -2.62 -13.78 -28.32
N ASP A 437 -1.55 -13.82 -27.53
CA ASP A 437 -1.55 -14.49 -26.24
C ASP A 437 -2.67 -13.97 -25.33
N PRO A 438 -3.49 -14.84 -24.70
CA PRO A 438 -4.63 -14.42 -23.89
C PRO A 438 -4.26 -13.54 -22.69
N ARG A 439 -3.04 -13.65 -22.17
CA ARG A 439 -2.54 -12.82 -21.06
C ARG A 439 -2.56 -11.31 -21.36
N TRP A 440 -2.49 -10.92 -22.63
CA TRP A 440 -2.67 -9.53 -23.03
C TRP A 440 -4.05 -9.00 -22.66
N LEU A 441 -5.11 -9.75 -22.98
CA LEU A 441 -6.50 -9.35 -22.66
C LEU A 441 -6.78 -9.41 -21.16
N GLU A 442 -6.22 -10.39 -20.47
CA GLU A 442 -6.31 -10.49 -19.00
C GLU A 442 -5.70 -9.23 -18.35
N ALA A 443 -4.51 -8.83 -18.76
CA ALA A 443 -3.85 -7.63 -18.26
C ALA A 443 -4.62 -6.35 -18.61
N LEU A 444 -5.16 -6.22 -19.83
CA LEU A 444 -5.99 -5.06 -20.22
C LEU A 444 -7.23 -4.90 -19.35
N SER A 445 -7.81 -5.99 -18.85
CA SER A 445 -9.01 -5.96 -18.02
C SER A 445 -8.79 -5.31 -16.64
N VAL A 446 -7.52 -5.15 -16.23
CA VAL A 446 -7.14 -4.59 -14.92
C VAL A 446 -6.13 -3.44 -15.02
N MET A 447 -5.57 -3.20 -16.20
CA MET A 447 -4.51 -2.21 -16.41
C MET A 447 -5.01 -0.79 -16.22
N GLN A 448 -4.40 -0.05 -15.30
CA GLN A 448 -4.68 1.37 -15.05
C GLN A 448 -3.41 2.22 -15.17
N GLU A 449 -3.61 3.50 -15.42
CA GLU A 449 -2.51 4.47 -15.40
C GLU A 449 -2.22 4.95 -14.00
N ARG A 450 -0.95 5.20 -13.74
CA ARG A 450 -0.47 5.88 -12.55
C ARG A 450 0.22 7.18 -12.93
N ALA A 451 -0.26 8.30 -12.42
CA ALA A 451 0.42 9.58 -12.56
C ALA A 451 1.61 9.64 -11.59
N LYS A 452 2.83 9.69 -12.12
CA LYS A 452 4.03 10.00 -11.32
C LYS A 452 4.32 11.50 -11.42
N ARG A 453 4.21 12.20 -10.27
CA ARG A 453 4.66 13.61 -10.07
C ARG A 453 4.45 14.51 -11.29
N GLY A 454 3.22 14.88 -11.56
CA GLY A 454 2.86 16.08 -12.30
C GLY A 454 2.90 16.03 -13.83
N ARG A 455 3.56 15.08 -14.52
CA ARG A 455 3.59 14.96 -15.99
C ARG A 455 3.90 13.57 -16.53
N TYR A 456 4.37 12.64 -15.72
CA TYR A 456 4.79 11.33 -16.22
C TYR A 456 3.75 10.28 -15.86
N ARG A 457 3.11 9.72 -16.90
CA ARG A 457 2.20 8.58 -16.78
C ARG A 457 3.00 7.28 -16.91
N SER A 458 2.55 6.24 -16.25
CA SER A 458 3.05 4.87 -16.42
C SER A 458 1.95 3.89 -16.05
N ILE A 459 2.09 2.64 -16.42
CA ILE A 459 1.20 1.56 -15.95
C ILE A 459 1.36 1.42 -14.44
N ASP A 460 0.24 1.28 -13.72
CA ASP A 460 0.24 0.99 -12.30
C ASP A 460 0.47 -0.52 -12.07
N PRO A 461 1.62 -0.94 -11.51
CA PRO A 461 1.96 -2.35 -11.32
C PRO A 461 1.13 -3.04 -10.21
N PHE A 462 0.23 -2.31 -9.53
CA PHE A 462 -0.54 -2.81 -8.39
C PHE A 462 -2.00 -3.09 -8.72
N THR A 463 -2.44 -2.85 -9.95
CA THR A 463 -3.84 -3.08 -10.36
C THR A 463 -4.15 -4.54 -10.69
N GLY A 464 -3.13 -5.37 -10.85
CA GLY A 464 -3.22 -6.78 -11.18
C GLY A 464 -1.95 -7.28 -11.84
N ASP A 465 -1.96 -8.44 -12.51
CA ASP A 465 -0.83 -8.86 -13.34
C ASP A 465 -0.84 -8.11 -14.68
N VAL A 466 -0.12 -7.01 -14.69
CA VAL A 466 0.11 -6.15 -15.87
C VAL A 466 1.58 -6.23 -16.34
N THR A 467 2.31 -7.23 -15.88
CA THR A 467 3.74 -7.39 -16.15
C THR A 467 4.06 -7.52 -17.63
N CYS A 468 3.17 -8.14 -18.41
CA CYS A 468 3.32 -8.26 -19.87
C CYS A 468 3.32 -6.88 -20.55
N PHE A 469 2.42 -5.95 -20.18
CA PHE A 469 2.42 -4.61 -20.76
C PHE A 469 3.58 -3.75 -20.27
N ILE A 470 3.98 -3.84 -19.00
CA ILE A 470 5.19 -3.14 -18.52
C ILE A 470 6.41 -3.63 -19.30
N ALA A 471 6.59 -4.95 -19.44
CA ALA A 471 7.68 -5.51 -20.22
C ALA A 471 7.59 -5.11 -21.70
N ALA A 472 6.37 -5.08 -22.31
CA ALA A 472 6.18 -4.64 -23.68
C ALA A 472 6.60 -3.19 -23.92
N THR A 473 6.21 -2.26 -23.03
CA THR A 473 6.62 -0.85 -23.15
C THR A 473 8.13 -0.71 -23.10
N LEU A 474 8.79 -1.46 -22.22
CA LEU A 474 10.24 -1.45 -22.06
C LEU A 474 10.96 -2.12 -23.25
N ALA A 475 10.40 -3.20 -23.80
CA ALA A 475 10.95 -3.87 -24.98
C ALA A 475 10.89 -2.97 -26.23
N VAL A 476 9.72 -2.32 -26.46
CA VAL A 476 9.55 -1.35 -27.57
C VAL A 476 10.51 -0.18 -27.42
N TRP A 477 10.60 0.40 -26.22
CA TRP A 477 11.54 1.50 -25.96
C TRP A 477 12.99 1.05 -26.18
N GLY A 478 13.36 -0.12 -25.68
CA GLY A 478 14.70 -0.69 -25.87
C GLY A 478 15.00 -0.89 -27.35
N LEU A 479 14.09 -1.49 -28.11
CA LEU A 479 14.24 -1.68 -29.55
C LEU A 479 14.46 -0.35 -30.28
N MET A 480 13.59 0.63 -30.10
CA MET A 480 13.69 1.94 -30.76
C MET A 480 14.95 2.71 -30.38
N GLN A 481 15.36 2.65 -29.11
CA GLN A 481 16.51 3.38 -28.60
C GLN A 481 17.84 2.80 -29.11
N TYR A 482 17.94 1.46 -29.26
CA TYR A 482 19.19 0.77 -29.55
C TYR A 482 19.34 0.36 -31.02
N THR A 483 18.25 0.19 -31.77
CA THR A 483 18.29 0.06 -33.23
C THR A 483 18.72 1.36 -33.91
N ALA A 484 18.23 2.53 -33.45
CA ALA A 484 18.64 3.84 -33.97
C ALA A 484 20.12 4.20 -33.61
N ALA A 485 20.70 3.57 -32.57
CA ALA A 485 22.07 3.83 -32.12
C ALA A 485 23.15 3.10 -32.95
N THR A 486 22.81 2.41 -34.03
CA THR A 486 23.81 1.79 -34.93
C THR A 486 24.71 2.79 -35.66
N VAL A 487 24.50 4.11 -35.45
CA VAL A 487 25.38 5.19 -35.94
C VAL A 487 26.36 5.66 -34.83
N ASP A 488 26.26 5.24 -33.58
CA ASP A 488 27.15 5.64 -32.48
C ASP A 488 28.31 4.64 -32.34
N VAL A 489 29.54 5.12 -32.60
CA VAL A 489 30.79 4.36 -32.53
C VAL A 489 31.03 3.68 -31.16
N LYS A 490 30.44 4.23 -30.06
CA LYS A 490 30.50 3.62 -28.73
C LYS A 490 29.59 2.41 -28.59
N ALA A 491 28.45 2.39 -29.30
CA ALA A 491 27.55 1.22 -29.35
C ALA A 491 28.16 0.06 -30.18
N LEU A 492 28.91 0.40 -31.24
CA LEU A 492 29.70 -0.55 -32.02
C LEU A 492 30.82 -1.22 -31.21
N GLN A 493 31.41 -0.51 -30.24
CA GLN A 493 32.41 -1.09 -29.34
C GLN A 493 31.76 -2.00 -28.25
N LYS A 494 30.53 -1.75 -27.82
CA LYS A 494 29.76 -2.65 -26.97
C LYS A 494 29.29 -3.91 -27.73
N LYS A 495 28.84 -3.76 -28.98
CA LYS A 495 28.51 -4.92 -29.84
C LYS A 495 29.69 -5.89 -30.02
N LYS A 496 30.94 -5.41 -30.06
CA LYS A 496 32.12 -6.26 -30.10
C LYS A 496 32.36 -7.12 -28.84
N ARG A 497 31.81 -6.77 -27.69
CA ARG A 497 31.90 -7.58 -26.47
C ARG A 497 30.90 -8.75 -26.42
N TYR A 498 29.81 -8.68 -27.19
CA TYR A 498 28.83 -9.76 -27.32
C TYR A 498 29.20 -10.79 -28.40
N VAL A 499 30.18 -10.51 -29.27
CA VAL A 499 30.60 -11.39 -30.33
C VAL A 499 31.87 -12.15 -29.92
N GLY A 500 31.73 -13.04 -28.96
CA GLY A 500 32.60 -14.20 -28.83
C GLY A 500 31.94 -15.38 -29.56
N HIS A 501 32.30 -15.58 -30.83
CA HIS A 501 31.93 -16.73 -31.66
C HIS A 501 30.44 -16.87 -32.06
N ALA A 502 29.98 -16.10 -33.02
CA ALA A 502 28.88 -16.53 -33.86
C ALA A 502 29.23 -16.26 -35.34
N THR A 503 29.37 -17.32 -36.09
CA THR A 503 29.39 -17.34 -37.54
C THR A 503 28.07 -16.76 -38.06
N THR A 504 28.14 -15.82 -38.98
CA THR A 504 27.02 -15.27 -39.73
C THR A 504 26.13 -16.35 -40.32
N ARG A 505 25.04 -16.66 -39.64
CA ARG A 505 23.86 -17.32 -40.20
C ARG A 505 22.67 -16.44 -39.97
N LYS A 506 22.01 -16.01 -41.07
CA LYS A 506 20.66 -15.43 -41.02
C LYS A 506 19.74 -16.51 -40.46
N TYR A 507 19.26 -16.30 -39.23
CA TYR A 507 18.31 -17.21 -38.61
C TYR A 507 16.90 -16.73 -38.90
N ARG A 508 16.16 -17.49 -39.70
CA ARG A 508 14.70 -17.52 -39.63
C ARG A 508 14.33 -18.39 -38.43
N GLN A 509 14.04 -17.79 -37.31
CA GLN A 509 13.44 -18.51 -36.19
C GLN A 509 12.15 -17.80 -35.78
N SER A 510 11.08 -18.56 -35.62
CA SER A 510 9.82 -18.04 -35.13
C SER A 510 9.93 -17.64 -33.66
N ALA A 511 9.23 -16.62 -33.23
CA ALA A 511 9.13 -16.21 -31.83
C ALA A 511 8.57 -17.32 -30.91
N LEU A 512 7.97 -18.37 -31.51
CA LEU A 512 7.51 -19.58 -30.81
C LEU A 512 8.64 -20.38 -30.11
N SER A 513 9.92 -20.02 -30.34
CA SER A 513 11.07 -20.64 -29.66
C SER A 513 11.45 -19.98 -28.33
N MET A 514 10.75 -18.94 -27.87
CA MET A 514 10.96 -18.36 -26.55
C MET A 514 10.58 -19.37 -25.45
N SER A 515 11.37 -19.49 -24.43
CA SER A 515 11.13 -20.37 -23.29
C SER A 515 11.61 -19.75 -22.00
N PHE A 516 10.93 -20.05 -20.92
CA PHE A 516 11.39 -19.77 -19.55
C PHE A 516 12.36 -20.83 -19.05
#